data_37859b72110a79977ec46d446acdb2e2
#
_entry.id   37859b72110a79977ec46d446acdb2e2
#
_cell.length_a   1.000
_cell.length_b   1.000
_cell.length_c   1.000
_cell.angle_alpha   90.00
_cell.angle_beta   90.00
_cell.angle_gamma   90.00
#
_symmetry.space_group_name_H-M   'P 1'
#
loop_
_entity.id
_entity.type
_entity.pdbx_description
1 polymer ?
#
loop_
_entity_poly.entity_id
_entity_poly.type
_entity_poly.pdbx_seq_one_letter_code
_entity_poly.pdbx_strand_id
1 'polypeptide(L)'
;MINHNLKLEISEKLDASAAEVWNALTDKESVKQYFLGTELNTDWKVGSPITFTGNWESQMYEDKGKILEIEKEKLLKYTHLSSFSGLPDPPENYSTVTYPLKPQKDSTVLTVTQEGFRDQKSHNDSKERWKMVISNLNKLLKEK
;
A
#
# COMPACT_ATOMS: atom_id res chain seq x y z
N MET A 1 -1.41 5.13 21.33
CA MET A 1 -2.06 4.02 20.64
C MET A 1 -2.67 4.50 19.32
N ILE A 2 -2.86 3.58 18.40
CA ILE A 2 -3.45 3.88 17.10
C ILE A 2 -4.95 4.12 17.25
N ASN A 3 -5.49 5.04 16.46
CA ASN A 3 -6.93 5.33 16.41
C ASN A 3 -7.53 4.67 15.17
N HIS A 4 -8.28 3.58 15.36
CA HIS A 4 -8.90 2.83 14.26
C HIS A 4 -10.11 3.54 13.63
N ASN A 5 -10.57 4.64 14.24
CA ASN A 5 -11.64 5.45 13.65
C ASN A 5 -11.13 6.42 12.60
N LEU A 6 -9.81 6.64 12.55
CA LEU A 6 -9.21 7.46 11.49
C LEU A 6 -9.00 6.59 10.26
N LYS A 7 -9.63 6.98 9.16
CA LYS A 7 -9.60 6.25 7.90
C LYS A 7 -9.30 7.19 6.75
N LEU A 8 -8.65 6.68 5.70
CA LEU A 8 -8.53 7.40 4.45
C LEU A 8 -8.98 6.50 3.31
N GLU A 9 -9.43 7.11 2.24
CA GLU A 9 -9.81 6.40 1.02
C GLU A 9 -9.47 7.27 -0.17
N ILE A 10 -8.73 6.70 -1.11
CA ILE A 10 -8.36 7.38 -2.35
C ILE A 10 -8.68 6.43 -3.50
N SER A 11 -9.42 6.92 -4.48
CA SER A 11 -9.74 6.16 -5.68
C SER A 11 -9.16 6.85 -6.90
N GLU A 12 -8.61 6.07 -7.81
CA GLU A 12 -8.03 6.60 -9.05
C GLU A 12 -8.31 5.63 -10.20
N LYS A 13 -8.69 6.19 -11.34
CA LYS A 13 -8.85 5.41 -12.55
C LYS A 13 -7.50 5.27 -13.24
N LEU A 14 -7.06 4.03 -13.40
CA LEU A 14 -5.78 3.73 -14.04
C LEU A 14 -6.03 3.23 -15.46
N ASP A 15 -5.25 3.74 -16.42
CA ASP A 15 -5.41 3.37 -17.84
C ASP A 15 -4.69 2.06 -18.14
N ALA A 16 -5.14 0.98 -17.48
CA ALA A 16 -4.55 -0.34 -17.59
C ALA A 16 -5.57 -1.40 -17.18
N SER A 17 -5.37 -2.62 -17.63
CA SER A 17 -6.23 -3.74 -17.23
C SER A 17 -5.99 -4.12 -15.78
N ALA A 18 -6.95 -4.83 -15.19
CA ALA A 18 -6.79 -5.34 -13.82
C ALA A 18 -5.55 -6.24 -13.70
N ALA A 19 -5.25 -7.03 -14.73
CA ALA A 19 -4.05 -7.87 -14.76
C ALA A 19 -2.77 -7.03 -14.72
N GLU A 20 -2.72 -5.96 -15.49
CA GLU A 20 -1.55 -5.08 -15.50
C GLU A 20 -1.38 -4.35 -14.18
N VAL A 21 -2.48 -3.84 -13.63
CA VAL A 21 -2.46 -3.16 -12.32
C VAL A 21 -2.01 -4.14 -11.24
N TRP A 22 -2.59 -5.34 -11.23
CA TRP A 22 -2.23 -6.37 -10.25
C TRP A 22 -0.75 -6.73 -10.33
N ASN A 23 -0.25 -6.92 -11.56
CA ASN A 23 1.15 -7.24 -11.77
C ASN A 23 2.06 -6.14 -11.20
N ALA A 24 1.71 -4.87 -11.44
CA ALA A 24 2.49 -3.75 -10.90
C ALA A 24 2.45 -3.70 -9.38
N LEU A 25 1.29 -4.00 -8.78
CA LEU A 25 1.15 -3.99 -7.33
C LEU A 25 1.95 -5.11 -6.64
N THR A 26 2.15 -6.22 -7.32
CA THR A 26 2.77 -7.42 -6.73
C THR A 26 4.15 -7.75 -7.27
N ASP A 27 4.64 -6.98 -8.24
CA ASP A 27 5.98 -7.17 -8.79
C ASP A 27 6.99 -6.32 -8.03
N LYS A 28 8.01 -6.96 -7.49
CA LYS A 28 9.02 -6.32 -6.65
C LYS A 28 9.70 -5.13 -7.32
N GLU A 29 10.07 -5.27 -8.59
CA GLU A 29 10.73 -4.17 -9.33
C GLU A 29 9.77 -3.01 -9.59
N SER A 30 8.51 -3.30 -9.90
CA SER A 30 7.50 -2.28 -10.10
C SER A 30 7.23 -1.51 -8.80
N VAL A 31 7.08 -2.23 -7.69
CA VAL A 31 6.88 -1.61 -6.37
C VAL A 31 8.00 -0.63 -6.05
N LYS A 32 9.24 -1.03 -6.32
CA LYS A 32 10.39 -0.18 -6.08
C LYS A 32 10.31 1.13 -6.88
N GLN A 33 9.77 1.07 -8.10
CA GLN A 33 9.63 2.25 -8.94
C GLN A 33 8.54 3.21 -8.49
N TYR A 34 7.34 2.70 -8.21
CA TYR A 34 6.23 3.59 -7.86
C TYR A 34 6.12 3.89 -6.37
N PHE A 35 6.70 3.07 -5.51
CA PHE A 35 6.62 3.22 -4.07
C PHE A 35 7.89 3.82 -3.47
N LEU A 36 8.45 4.82 -4.14
CA LEU A 36 9.54 5.66 -3.62
C LEU A 36 10.81 4.86 -3.24
N GLY A 37 11.12 3.84 -4.02
CA GLY A 37 12.33 3.04 -3.81
C GLY A 37 12.19 1.93 -2.77
N THR A 38 10.97 1.68 -2.30
CA THR A 38 10.71 0.65 -1.29
C THR A 38 10.89 -0.76 -1.85
N GLU A 39 11.60 -1.61 -1.12
CA GLU A 39 11.67 -3.03 -1.40
C GLU A 39 10.60 -3.76 -0.62
N LEU A 40 9.72 -4.46 -1.34
CA LEU A 40 8.62 -5.22 -0.76
C LEU A 40 8.97 -6.70 -0.80
N ASN A 41 8.90 -7.38 0.34
CA ASN A 41 9.22 -8.80 0.45
C ASN A 41 8.05 -9.56 1.08
N THR A 42 7.54 -10.55 0.35
CA THR A 42 6.49 -11.43 0.83
C THR A 42 6.34 -12.59 -0.15
N ASP A 43 5.67 -13.68 0.26
CA ASP A 43 5.37 -14.81 -0.64
C ASP A 43 3.94 -14.74 -1.20
N TRP A 44 3.21 -13.67 -0.92
CA TRP A 44 1.85 -13.42 -1.42
C TRP A 44 0.83 -14.48 -0.98
N LYS A 45 0.97 -15.01 0.23
CA LYS A 45 0.02 -15.97 0.80
C LYS A 45 -0.65 -15.39 2.04
N VAL A 46 -1.92 -15.71 2.23
CA VAL A 46 -2.66 -15.30 3.44
C VAL A 46 -1.92 -15.80 4.67
N GLY A 47 -1.73 -14.91 5.62
CA GLY A 47 -1.04 -15.22 6.87
C GLY A 47 0.47 -15.00 6.83
N SER A 48 1.04 -14.77 5.64
CA SER A 48 2.48 -14.55 5.50
C SER A 48 2.89 -13.15 5.90
N PRO A 49 4.11 -12.99 6.41
CA PRO A 49 4.61 -11.65 6.70
C PRO A 49 4.86 -10.88 5.41
N ILE A 50 4.71 -9.57 5.48
CA ILE A 50 5.05 -8.65 4.41
C ILE A 50 5.93 -7.56 5.00
N THR A 51 7.06 -7.27 4.35
CA THR A 51 7.99 -6.25 4.82
C THR A 51 8.27 -5.23 3.72
N PHE A 52 8.45 -4.00 4.15
CA PHE A 52 8.77 -2.86 3.26
C PHE A 52 10.04 -2.22 3.80
N THR A 53 11.12 -2.29 3.05
CA THR A 53 12.41 -1.75 3.47
C THR A 53 12.88 -0.67 2.50
N GLY A 54 13.63 0.29 3.00
CA GLY A 54 14.18 1.34 2.16
C GLY A 54 14.90 2.40 2.96
N ASN A 55 15.22 3.51 2.28
CA ASN A 55 15.86 4.67 2.89
C ASN A 55 14.96 5.90 2.72
N TRP A 56 14.81 6.66 3.79
CA TRP A 56 14.10 7.92 3.76
C TRP A 56 14.97 8.95 4.46
N GLU A 57 15.41 9.95 3.73
CA GLU A 57 16.30 11.03 4.23
C GLU A 57 17.52 10.46 4.97
N SER A 58 18.20 9.49 4.35
CA SER A 58 19.39 8.81 4.89
C SER A 58 19.12 7.92 6.08
N GLN A 59 17.84 7.70 6.42
CA GLN A 59 17.43 6.77 7.48
C GLN A 59 16.87 5.49 6.85
N MET A 60 17.41 4.35 7.27
CA MET A 60 16.84 3.06 6.85
C MET A 60 15.57 2.77 7.63
N TYR A 61 14.57 2.23 6.95
CA TYR A 61 13.35 1.80 7.60
C TYR A 61 12.99 0.37 7.23
N GLU A 62 12.27 -0.29 8.12
CA GLU A 62 11.65 -1.59 7.85
C GLU A 62 10.25 -1.55 8.43
N ASP A 63 9.27 -1.36 7.56
CA ASP A 63 7.87 -1.45 7.93
C ASP A 63 7.44 -2.91 7.75
N LYS A 64 6.49 -3.35 8.54
CA LYS A 64 6.08 -4.76 8.50
C LYS A 64 4.60 -4.93 8.71
N GLY A 65 4.11 -6.10 8.34
CA GLY A 65 2.72 -6.45 8.49
C GLY A 65 2.48 -7.91 8.11
N LYS A 66 1.23 -8.21 7.82
CA LYS A 66 0.78 -9.56 7.52
C LYS A 66 -0.29 -9.50 6.45
N ILE A 67 -0.26 -10.42 5.49
CA ILE A 67 -1.30 -10.50 4.46
C ILE A 67 -2.55 -11.11 5.06
N LEU A 68 -3.67 -10.39 4.99
CA LEU A 68 -4.96 -10.81 5.52
C LEU A 68 -5.83 -11.45 4.46
N GLU A 69 -5.86 -10.88 3.26
CA GLU A 69 -6.63 -11.38 2.14
C GLU A 69 -5.89 -11.12 0.84
N ILE A 70 -6.01 -12.04 -0.10
CA ILE A 70 -5.48 -11.87 -1.44
C ILE A 70 -6.38 -12.61 -2.43
N GLU A 71 -6.90 -11.87 -3.41
CA GLU A 71 -7.65 -12.44 -4.54
C GLU A 71 -7.07 -11.82 -5.80
N LYS A 72 -6.43 -12.64 -6.61
CA LYS A 72 -5.71 -12.18 -7.80
C LYS A 72 -6.56 -11.27 -8.66
N GLU A 73 -6.04 -10.08 -8.96
CA GLU A 73 -6.66 -9.06 -9.81
C GLU A 73 -7.94 -8.43 -9.22
N LYS A 74 -8.25 -8.71 -7.96
CA LYS A 74 -9.46 -8.19 -7.31
C LYS A 74 -9.19 -7.48 -5.99
N LEU A 75 -8.36 -8.04 -5.12
CA LEU A 75 -8.21 -7.52 -3.76
C LEU A 75 -6.91 -7.95 -3.12
N LEU A 76 -6.25 -6.99 -2.50
CA LEU A 76 -5.12 -7.23 -1.61
C LEU A 76 -5.37 -6.49 -0.32
N LYS A 77 -5.25 -7.18 0.81
CA LYS A 77 -5.43 -6.60 2.13
C LYS A 77 -4.32 -7.05 3.06
N TYR A 78 -3.69 -6.12 3.72
CA TYR A 78 -2.61 -6.42 4.66
C TYR A 78 -2.60 -5.44 5.82
N THR A 79 -1.92 -5.83 6.91
CA THR A 79 -1.66 -4.92 8.03
C THR A 79 -0.31 -4.25 7.84
N HIS A 80 -0.11 -3.12 8.48
CA HIS A 80 1.09 -2.31 8.30
C HIS A 80 1.44 -1.57 9.59
N LEU A 81 2.68 -1.71 10.03
CA LEU A 81 3.24 -0.92 11.12
C LEU A 81 4.47 -0.19 10.59
N SER A 82 4.42 1.15 10.63
CA SER A 82 5.54 1.96 10.20
C SER A 82 6.63 1.98 11.27
N SER A 83 7.88 1.79 10.86
CA SER A 83 9.02 1.90 11.76
C SER A 83 9.21 3.32 12.30
N PHE A 84 8.63 4.32 11.60
CA PHE A 84 8.67 5.72 12.05
C PHE A 84 7.50 6.10 12.95
N SER A 85 6.58 5.18 13.24
CA SER A 85 5.39 5.49 14.03
C SER A 85 5.71 5.76 15.50
N GLY A 86 6.81 5.19 16.01
CA GLY A 86 7.15 5.27 17.42
C GLY A 86 6.22 4.42 18.29
N LEU A 87 5.37 3.60 17.70
CA LEU A 87 4.43 2.75 18.42
C LEU A 87 5.01 1.38 18.70
N PRO A 88 4.64 0.75 19.84
CA PRO A 88 5.03 -0.64 20.10
C PRO A 88 4.45 -1.59 19.07
N ASP A 89 4.91 -2.83 19.05
CA ASP A 89 4.64 -3.86 18.05
C ASP A 89 3.39 -4.75 18.27
N PRO A 90 2.49 -4.57 19.26
CA PRO A 90 1.30 -5.43 19.32
C PRO A 90 0.36 -5.16 18.15
N PRO A 91 -0.42 -6.19 17.72
CA PRO A 91 -1.29 -6.09 16.52
C PRO A 91 -2.26 -4.91 16.51
N GLU A 92 -2.70 -4.45 17.66
CA GLU A 92 -3.63 -3.32 17.75
C GLU A 92 -3.03 -1.99 17.27
N ASN A 93 -1.71 -1.92 17.12
CA ASN A 93 -1.03 -0.72 16.61
C ASN A 93 -0.76 -0.79 15.10
N TYR A 94 -1.20 -1.84 14.43
CA TYR A 94 -1.07 -1.96 12.98
C TYR A 94 -2.27 -1.33 12.29
N SER A 95 -2.00 -0.58 11.24
CA SER A 95 -3.07 -0.13 10.35
C SER A 95 -3.45 -1.26 9.41
N THR A 96 -4.63 -1.15 8.79
CA THR A 96 -5.08 -2.09 7.78
C THR A 96 -5.16 -1.37 6.45
N VAL A 97 -4.48 -1.90 5.44
CA VAL A 97 -4.45 -1.33 4.10
C VAL A 97 -5.16 -2.29 3.15
N THR A 98 -6.06 -1.76 2.34
CA THR A 98 -6.83 -2.56 1.39
C THR A 98 -6.76 -1.94 0.00
N TYR A 99 -6.48 -2.77 -1.01
CA TYR A 99 -6.46 -2.37 -2.43
C TYR A 99 -7.53 -3.17 -3.19
N PRO A 100 -8.79 -2.74 -3.21
CA PRO A 100 -9.75 -3.34 -4.14
C PRO A 100 -9.53 -2.81 -5.55
N LEU A 101 -9.64 -3.70 -6.54
CA LEU A 101 -9.55 -3.37 -7.95
C LEU A 101 -10.91 -3.58 -8.60
N LYS A 102 -11.41 -2.56 -9.30
CA LYS A 102 -12.67 -2.66 -10.02
C LYS A 102 -12.40 -2.50 -11.51
N PRO A 103 -12.39 -3.60 -12.28
CA PRO A 103 -12.12 -3.51 -13.71
C PRO A 103 -13.27 -2.81 -14.45
N GLN A 104 -12.92 -2.02 -15.46
CA GLN A 104 -13.83 -1.37 -16.37
C GLN A 104 -13.39 -1.73 -17.80
N LYS A 105 -14.09 -1.23 -18.82
CA LYS A 105 -13.84 -1.63 -20.20
C LYS A 105 -12.37 -1.48 -20.62
N ASP A 106 -11.79 -0.32 -20.42
CA ASP A 106 -10.41 -0.03 -20.86
C ASP A 106 -9.53 0.47 -19.72
N SER A 107 -9.96 0.23 -18.48
CA SER A 107 -9.28 0.78 -17.33
C SER A 107 -9.59 -0.02 -16.07
N THR A 108 -8.97 0.36 -14.97
CA THR A 108 -9.23 -0.23 -13.67
C THR A 108 -9.31 0.89 -12.64
N VAL A 109 -10.32 0.85 -11.79
CA VAL A 109 -10.37 1.76 -10.65
C VAL A 109 -9.67 1.08 -9.49
N LEU A 110 -8.58 1.68 -9.03
CA LEU A 110 -7.87 1.26 -7.83
C LEU A 110 -8.34 2.15 -6.69
N THR A 111 -8.79 1.54 -5.62
CA THR A 111 -9.09 2.24 -4.39
C THR A 111 -8.06 1.81 -3.36
N VAL A 112 -7.50 2.78 -2.63
CA VAL A 112 -6.65 2.49 -1.48
C VAL A 112 -7.37 2.96 -0.25
N THR A 113 -7.60 2.06 0.70
CA THR A 113 -8.14 2.42 1.99
C THR A 113 -7.11 2.08 3.06
N GLN A 114 -6.97 2.94 4.04
CA GLN A 114 -6.12 2.66 5.19
C GLN A 114 -6.88 3.05 6.45
N GLU A 115 -6.94 2.12 7.38
CA GLU A 115 -7.63 2.31 8.65
C GLU A 115 -6.64 2.19 9.79
N GLY A 116 -6.66 3.18 10.68
CA GLY A 116 -5.81 3.18 11.86
C GLY A 116 -4.60 4.09 11.70
N PHE A 117 -4.57 5.18 12.47
CA PHE A 117 -3.48 6.15 12.47
C PHE A 117 -3.21 6.59 13.90
N ARG A 118 -1.98 6.97 14.19
CA ARG A 118 -1.62 7.45 15.51
C ARG A 118 -2.37 8.74 15.87
N ASP A 119 -2.52 9.64 14.90
CA ASP A 119 -3.20 10.92 15.07
C ASP A 119 -3.62 11.48 13.71
N GLN A 120 -4.27 12.65 13.72
CA GLN A 120 -4.74 13.31 12.50
C GLN A 120 -3.57 13.70 11.58
N LYS A 121 -2.44 14.09 12.14
CA LYS A 121 -1.26 14.44 11.35
C LYS A 121 -0.75 13.24 10.58
N SER A 122 -0.65 12.08 11.21
CA SER A 122 -0.24 10.83 10.55
C SER A 122 -1.19 10.47 9.42
N HIS A 123 -2.49 10.63 9.65
CA HIS A 123 -3.52 10.42 8.63
C HIS A 123 -3.29 11.32 7.41
N ASN A 124 -3.09 12.62 7.65
CA ASN A 124 -2.91 13.59 6.58
C ASN A 124 -1.62 13.34 5.79
N ASP A 125 -0.54 13.02 6.49
CA ASP A 125 0.75 12.70 5.87
C ASP A 125 0.64 11.45 4.99
N SER A 126 -0.06 10.44 5.46
CA SER A 126 -0.29 9.20 4.69
C SER A 126 -1.14 9.47 3.46
N LYS A 127 -2.15 10.31 3.57
CA LYS A 127 -3.00 10.66 2.44
C LYS A 127 -2.19 11.30 1.32
N GLU A 128 -1.32 12.24 1.66
CA GLU A 128 -0.46 12.90 0.66
C GLU A 128 0.52 11.91 0.04
N ARG A 129 1.09 11.02 0.84
CA ARG A 129 2.00 9.99 0.33
C ARG A 129 1.27 9.04 -0.62
N TRP A 130 0.05 8.60 -0.26
CA TRP A 130 -0.74 7.73 -1.12
C TRP A 130 -1.07 8.38 -2.46
N LYS A 131 -1.36 9.67 -2.46
CA LYS A 131 -1.59 10.40 -3.72
C LYS A 131 -0.37 10.34 -4.62
N MET A 132 0.82 10.52 -4.05
CA MET A 132 2.08 10.46 -4.78
C MET A 132 2.33 9.04 -5.31
N VAL A 133 2.14 8.03 -4.47
CA VAL A 133 2.34 6.63 -4.84
C VAL A 133 1.42 6.24 -5.99
N ILE A 134 0.13 6.58 -5.91
CA ILE A 134 -0.85 6.26 -6.95
C ILE A 134 -0.51 7.01 -8.25
N SER A 135 -0.09 8.26 -8.16
CA SER A 135 0.33 9.03 -9.33
C SER A 135 1.53 8.37 -10.02
N ASN A 136 2.51 7.92 -9.24
CA ASN A 136 3.67 7.22 -9.76
C ASN A 136 3.29 5.88 -10.41
N LEU A 137 2.35 5.17 -9.81
CA LEU A 137 1.84 3.91 -10.36
C LEU A 137 1.16 4.13 -11.70
N ASN A 138 0.30 5.14 -11.80
CA ASN A 138 -0.38 5.45 -13.04
C ASN A 138 0.62 5.80 -14.14
N LYS A 139 1.64 6.58 -13.80
CA LYS A 139 2.70 6.95 -14.73
C LYS A 139 3.48 5.72 -15.21
N LEU A 140 3.82 4.83 -14.30
CA LEU A 140 4.51 3.57 -14.63
C LEU A 140 3.68 2.72 -15.60
N LEU A 141 2.38 2.61 -15.36
CA LEU A 141 1.48 1.84 -16.21
C LEU A 141 1.37 2.41 -17.62
N LYS A 142 1.44 3.72 -17.76
CA LYS A 142 1.40 4.39 -19.07
C LYS A 142 2.68 4.21 -19.88
N GLU A 143 3.78 3.89 -19.23
CA GLU A 143 5.08 3.68 -19.88
C GLU A 143 5.25 2.25 -20.42
N LYS A 144 4.31 1.37 -20.18
CA LYS A 144 4.37 -0.02 -20.61
C LYS A 144 3.64 -0.28 -21.91
#